data_989e2fbafbbf737e1b3dbca7b4f5bd84
#
_entry.id   989e2fbafbbf737e1b3dbca7b4f5bd84
#
_cell.length_a   1.000
_cell.length_b   1.000
_cell.length_c   1.000
_cell.angle_alpha   90.00
_cell.angle_beta   90.00
_cell.angle_gamma   90.00
#
_symmetry.space_group_name_H-M   'P 1'
#
loop_
_entity.id
_entity.type
_entity.pdbx_description
1 polymer ?
#
loop_
_entity_poly.entity_id
_entity_poly.type
_entity_poly.pdbx_seq_one_letter_code
_entity_poly.pdbx_strand_id
1 'polypeptide(L)'
;TANRIVSIDIASGDTHQYSFNNAIGGKAYNSSEILALNDHQFWVLERDGKGLGDGSSAKVKQIWSVDLAGATDVSDLSGQASLLGAAPSKTLVLDIKVALNAAGIADAAIPAKIEGMSFGEDIVDGGQTFHTLYVANDNDFVPGVAGDNKFFVFRFTDADLAAKGLGAFHNQVSSAPVPEPESLALSLAGLAVIGAVARRRKA
;
A
#
# COMPACT_ATOMS: atom_id res chain seq x y z
N THR A 1 1.84 3.28 19.03
CA THR A 1 0.37 3.45 19.06
C THR A 1 -0.32 2.33 18.29
N ALA A 2 -1.56 2.05 18.67
CA ALA A 2 -2.41 1.12 17.96
C ALA A 2 -3.14 1.83 16.81
N ASN A 3 -3.14 1.22 15.64
CA ASN A 3 -3.99 1.54 14.50
C ASN A 3 -4.96 0.39 14.25
N ARG A 4 -5.89 0.56 13.33
CA ARG A 4 -6.81 -0.50 12.91
C ARG A 4 -6.68 -0.75 11.41
N ILE A 5 -6.66 -2.01 11.06
CA ILE A 5 -6.90 -2.49 9.70
C ILE A 5 -8.38 -2.87 9.66
N VAL A 6 -9.12 -2.37 8.69
CA VAL A 6 -10.54 -2.68 8.50
C VAL A 6 -10.67 -3.56 7.26
N SER A 7 -11.33 -4.68 7.42
CA SER A 7 -11.75 -5.57 6.34
C SER A 7 -13.24 -5.42 6.10
N ILE A 8 -13.65 -5.35 4.84
CA ILE A 8 -15.04 -5.26 4.42
C ILE A 8 -15.28 -6.35 3.39
N ASP A 9 -16.22 -7.26 3.67
CA ASP A 9 -16.71 -8.18 2.67
C ASP A 9 -17.62 -7.43 1.70
N ILE A 10 -17.24 -7.40 0.43
CA ILE A 10 -17.95 -6.61 -0.59
C ILE A 10 -19.33 -7.19 -0.88
N ALA A 11 -19.53 -8.49 -0.73
CA ALA A 11 -20.79 -9.15 -1.07
C ALA A 11 -21.82 -9.03 0.07
N SER A 12 -21.39 -9.21 1.33
CA SER A 12 -22.28 -9.14 2.49
C SER A 12 -22.35 -7.76 3.15
N GLY A 13 -21.27 -6.96 3.01
CA GLY A 13 -21.08 -5.71 3.74
C GLY A 13 -20.55 -5.91 5.16
N ASP A 14 -20.24 -7.14 5.56
CA ASP A 14 -19.71 -7.44 6.88
C ASP A 14 -18.33 -6.79 7.06
N THR A 15 -18.09 -6.28 8.25
CA THR A 15 -16.84 -5.60 8.59
C THR A 15 -16.16 -6.24 9.78
N HIS A 16 -14.84 -6.37 9.69
CA HIS A 16 -13.98 -6.79 10.78
C HIS A 16 -12.87 -5.78 11.00
N GLN A 17 -12.41 -5.66 12.23
CA GLN A 17 -11.31 -4.77 12.57
C GLN A 17 -10.19 -5.53 13.25
N TYR A 18 -8.96 -5.27 12.84
CA TYR A 18 -7.77 -5.89 13.40
C TYR A 18 -6.83 -4.81 13.92
N SER A 19 -6.21 -5.06 15.06
CA SER A 19 -5.25 -4.11 15.61
C SER A 19 -3.91 -4.19 14.88
N PHE A 20 -3.30 -3.06 14.64
CA PHE A 20 -1.96 -2.95 14.09
C PHE A 20 -1.09 -2.06 14.98
N ASN A 21 0.05 -2.59 15.42
CA ASN A 21 1.04 -1.86 16.21
C ASN A 21 2.04 -1.15 15.30
N ASN A 22 1.95 0.17 15.16
CA ASN A 22 2.89 0.96 14.36
C ASN A 22 4.16 1.38 15.12
N ALA A 23 4.48 0.74 16.23
CA ALA A 23 5.74 1.00 16.93
C ALA A 23 6.90 0.20 16.31
N ILE A 24 8.03 0.86 16.16
CA ILE A 24 9.32 0.28 15.79
C ILE A 24 10.33 0.70 16.87
N GLY A 25 10.91 -0.26 17.56
CA GLY A 25 11.84 0.03 18.67
C GLY A 25 11.20 0.87 19.80
N GLY A 26 9.90 0.67 20.07
CA GLY A 26 9.14 1.38 21.09
C GLY A 26 8.67 2.79 20.70
N LYS A 27 8.95 3.26 19.48
CA LYS A 27 8.52 4.55 18.97
C LYS A 27 7.50 4.37 17.84
N ALA A 28 6.41 5.12 17.91
CA ALA A 28 5.38 5.11 16.87
C ALA A 28 5.83 5.86 15.60
N TYR A 29 5.48 5.31 14.45
CA TYR A 29 5.72 5.89 13.13
C TYR A 29 4.41 5.98 12.32
N ASN A 30 4.43 6.70 11.22
CA ASN A 30 3.28 6.82 10.34
C ASN A 30 3.15 5.59 9.45
N SER A 31 1.96 5.03 9.35
CA SER A 31 1.61 4.04 8.33
C SER A 31 1.04 4.80 7.13
N SER A 32 1.66 4.65 5.97
CA SER A 32 1.34 5.44 4.77
C SER A 32 0.65 4.64 3.68
N GLU A 33 0.84 3.32 3.66
CA GLU A 33 0.23 2.44 2.66
C GLU A 33 0.04 1.04 3.23
N ILE A 34 -0.93 0.31 2.69
CA ILE A 34 -1.15 -1.11 2.94
C ILE A 34 -1.34 -1.84 1.61
N LEU A 35 -0.67 -2.98 1.44
CA LEU A 35 -0.69 -3.78 0.23
C LEU A 35 -0.84 -5.25 0.56
N ALA A 36 -1.80 -5.94 -0.05
CA ALA A 36 -2.02 -7.37 0.18
C ALA A 36 -0.93 -8.18 -0.52
N LEU A 37 -0.22 -9.02 0.26
CA LEU A 37 0.73 -10.00 -0.28
C LEU A 37 -0.02 -11.25 -0.78
N ASN A 38 -1.02 -11.68 -0.02
CA ASN A 38 -1.92 -12.80 -0.30
C ASN A 38 -3.23 -12.60 0.46
N ASP A 39 -4.05 -13.64 0.61
CA ASP A 39 -5.40 -13.56 1.17
C ASP A 39 -5.46 -13.11 2.64
N HIS A 40 -4.36 -13.21 3.38
CA HIS A 40 -4.34 -12.89 4.81
C HIS A 40 -3.10 -12.14 5.29
N GLN A 41 -2.06 -12.01 4.45
CA GLN A 41 -0.84 -11.28 4.79
C GLN A 41 -0.80 -9.95 4.05
N PHE A 42 -0.49 -8.89 4.80
CA PHE A 42 -0.48 -7.52 4.30
C PHE A 42 0.85 -6.85 4.62
N TRP A 43 1.36 -6.09 3.68
CA TRP A 43 2.52 -5.24 3.87
C TRP A 43 2.09 -3.83 4.22
N VAL A 44 2.65 -3.28 5.28
CA VAL A 44 2.39 -1.91 5.73
C VAL A 44 3.68 -1.10 5.60
N LEU A 45 3.59 0.01 4.90
CA LEU A 45 4.67 0.98 4.77
C LEU A 45 4.66 1.89 5.99
N GLU A 46 5.71 1.81 6.80
CA GLU A 46 5.89 2.65 7.98
C GLU A 46 7.09 3.58 7.79
N ARG A 47 6.90 4.83 8.11
CA ARG A 47 7.93 5.84 7.92
C ARG A 47 7.90 6.95 8.97
N ASP A 48 9.05 7.63 9.13
CA ASP A 48 9.12 8.97 9.71
C ASP A 48 8.86 10.05 8.64
N GLY A 49 8.76 11.30 9.07
CA GLY A 49 8.66 12.47 8.19
C GLY A 49 10.02 13.08 7.84
N LYS A 50 11.13 12.33 7.98
CA LYS A 50 12.48 12.83 7.80
C LYS A 50 13.03 12.50 6.41
N GLY A 51 13.88 13.39 5.84
CA GLY A 51 14.56 13.19 4.57
C GLY A 51 14.47 14.40 3.65
N LEU A 52 14.67 14.19 2.35
CA LEU A 52 14.53 15.24 1.34
C LEU A 52 13.12 15.83 1.39
N GLY A 53 13.03 17.13 1.54
CA GLY A 53 11.78 17.87 1.64
C GLY A 53 11.46 18.40 3.04
N ASP A 54 12.06 17.85 4.13
CA ASP A 54 11.89 18.39 5.49
C ASP A 54 13.17 19.02 6.06
N GLY A 55 14.23 19.10 5.25
CA GLY A 55 15.52 19.67 5.66
C GLY A 55 16.36 18.78 6.58
N SER A 56 16.04 17.51 6.70
CA SER A 56 16.73 16.54 7.55
C SER A 56 17.16 15.29 6.80
N SER A 57 17.58 14.23 7.52
CA SER A 57 17.95 12.95 6.95
C SER A 57 16.96 11.86 7.37
N ALA A 58 16.58 11.00 6.43
CA ALA A 58 15.70 9.84 6.67
C ALA A 58 16.22 8.96 7.80
N LYS A 59 15.35 8.49 8.69
CA LYS A 59 15.67 7.60 9.79
C LYS A 59 14.99 6.24 9.67
N VAL A 60 13.70 6.24 9.35
CA VAL A 60 12.88 5.02 9.25
C VAL A 60 12.06 5.09 7.98
N LYS A 61 12.27 4.13 7.07
CA LYS A 61 11.49 3.86 5.86
C LYS A 61 11.44 2.34 5.73
N GLN A 62 10.39 1.71 6.21
CA GLN A 62 10.34 0.25 6.36
C GLN A 62 9.00 -0.31 5.90
N ILE A 63 9.03 -1.52 5.35
CA ILE A 63 7.85 -2.31 5.03
C ILE A 63 7.79 -3.46 6.01
N TRP A 64 6.65 -3.60 6.68
CA TRP A 64 6.39 -4.64 7.65
C TRP A 64 5.24 -5.52 7.17
N SER A 65 5.38 -6.82 7.27
CA SER A 65 4.30 -7.77 7.03
C SER A 65 3.54 -8.03 8.32
N VAL A 66 2.23 -8.06 8.24
CA VAL A 66 1.31 -8.50 9.29
C VAL A 66 0.45 -9.63 8.73
N ASP A 67 0.25 -10.67 9.54
CA ASP A 67 -0.63 -11.79 9.22
C ASP A 67 -1.93 -11.65 10.00
N LEU A 68 -3.04 -11.62 9.29
CA LEU A 68 -4.38 -11.52 9.88
C LEU A 68 -5.09 -12.87 9.98
N ALA A 69 -4.46 -13.98 9.54
CA ALA A 69 -5.02 -15.32 9.72
C ALA A 69 -5.15 -15.64 11.22
N GLY A 70 -6.39 -15.84 11.68
CA GLY A 70 -6.68 -16.10 13.10
C GLY A 70 -6.45 -14.90 14.03
N ALA A 71 -6.23 -13.69 13.49
CA ALA A 71 -6.12 -12.48 14.30
C ALA A 71 -7.46 -12.16 14.99
N THR A 72 -7.37 -11.59 16.18
CA THR A 72 -8.55 -11.21 16.97
C THR A 72 -9.28 -10.05 16.31
N ASP A 73 -10.59 -10.20 16.09
CA ASP A 73 -11.45 -9.07 15.75
C ASP A 73 -11.55 -8.13 16.97
N VAL A 74 -11.19 -6.88 16.75
CA VAL A 74 -11.15 -5.85 17.79
C VAL A 74 -12.26 -4.82 17.63
N SER A 75 -13.32 -5.14 16.88
CA SER A 75 -14.44 -4.22 16.64
C SER A 75 -15.04 -3.67 17.94
N ASP A 76 -15.15 -4.52 18.95
CA ASP A 76 -15.71 -4.19 20.27
C ASP A 76 -14.67 -3.71 21.30
N LEU A 77 -13.38 -3.71 20.94
CA LEU A 77 -12.32 -3.26 21.83
C LEU A 77 -12.07 -1.76 21.71
N SER A 78 -11.73 -1.13 22.83
CA SER A 78 -11.33 0.27 22.88
C SER A 78 -10.14 0.47 23.81
N GLY A 79 -9.44 1.59 23.59
CA GLY A 79 -8.26 1.94 24.37
C GLY A 79 -6.98 1.29 23.84
N GLN A 80 -5.89 2.07 23.86
CA GLN A 80 -4.61 1.69 23.28
C GLN A 80 -4.03 0.38 23.85
N ALA A 81 -4.14 0.18 25.15
CA ALA A 81 -3.57 -1.01 25.81
C ALA A 81 -4.24 -2.30 25.34
N SER A 82 -5.58 -2.31 25.28
CA SER A 82 -6.36 -3.46 24.81
C SER A 82 -6.06 -3.78 23.34
N LEU A 83 -6.02 -2.74 22.50
CA LEU A 83 -5.71 -2.91 21.08
C LEU A 83 -4.30 -3.43 20.87
N LEU A 84 -3.29 -2.89 21.57
CA LEU A 84 -1.91 -3.39 21.46
C LEU A 84 -1.77 -4.82 21.95
N GLY A 85 -2.53 -5.22 22.98
CA GLY A 85 -2.56 -6.60 23.49
C GLY A 85 -3.15 -7.60 22.48
N ALA A 86 -4.02 -7.15 21.59
CA ALA A 86 -4.63 -7.96 20.54
C ALA A 86 -3.91 -7.84 19.16
N ALA A 87 -2.91 -6.99 19.06
CA ALA A 87 -2.21 -6.78 17.78
C ALA A 87 -1.38 -8.01 17.41
N PRO A 88 -1.51 -8.56 16.20
CA PRO A 88 -0.62 -9.59 15.72
C PRO A 88 0.83 -9.06 15.63
N SER A 89 1.79 -9.98 15.72
CA SER A 89 3.19 -9.66 15.49
C SER A 89 3.42 -9.25 14.04
N LYS A 90 4.42 -8.41 13.81
CA LYS A 90 4.81 -8.01 12.45
C LYS A 90 6.26 -8.42 12.16
N THR A 91 6.54 -8.74 10.89
CA THR A 91 7.85 -9.16 10.39
C THR A 91 8.40 -8.08 9.46
N LEU A 92 9.66 -7.68 9.63
CA LEU A 92 10.32 -6.74 8.73
C LEU A 92 10.54 -7.40 7.35
N VAL A 93 9.92 -6.84 6.34
CA VAL A 93 10.07 -7.27 4.93
C VAL A 93 11.26 -6.58 4.29
N LEU A 94 11.27 -5.25 4.31
CA LEU A 94 12.28 -4.42 3.66
C LEU A 94 12.56 -3.17 4.49
N ASP A 95 13.84 -2.91 4.77
CA ASP A 95 14.29 -1.58 5.18
C ASP A 95 14.67 -0.79 3.91
N ILE A 96 13.74 0.03 3.43
CA ILE A 96 13.90 0.83 2.22
C ILE A 96 15.11 1.76 2.34
N LYS A 97 15.30 2.36 3.50
CA LYS A 97 16.45 3.25 3.75
C LYS A 97 17.77 2.51 3.57
N VAL A 98 17.88 1.31 4.17
CA VAL A 98 19.10 0.49 4.05
C VAL A 98 19.33 0.07 2.60
N ALA A 99 18.29 -0.35 1.88
CA ALA A 99 18.37 -0.75 0.48
C ALA A 99 18.79 0.42 -0.43
N LEU A 100 18.22 1.62 -0.20
CA LEU A 100 18.58 2.82 -0.96
C LEU A 100 20.01 3.27 -0.65
N ASN A 101 20.45 3.17 0.60
CA ASN A 101 21.85 3.45 0.96
C ASN A 101 22.80 2.48 0.26
N ALA A 102 22.47 1.20 0.19
CA ALA A 102 23.27 0.21 -0.54
C ALA A 102 23.35 0.52 -2.06
N ALA A 103 22.33 1.18 -2.61
CA ALA A 103 22.32 1.69 -3.98
C ALA A 103 23.00 3.07 -4.13
N GLY A 104 23.66 3.60 -3.08
CA GLY A 104 24.40 4.86 -3.11
C GLY A 104 23.55 6.11 -2.86
N ILE A 105 22.29 5.99 -2.44
CA ILE A 105 21.42 7.11 -2.12
C ILE A 105 21.59 7.47 -0.65
N ALA A 106 22.14 8.64 -0.37
CA ALA A 106 22.36 9.11 1.00
C ALA A 106 21.03 9.43 1.72
N ASP A 107 21.02 9.33 3.05
CA ASP A 107 19.84 9.57 3.91
C ASP A 107 19.14 10.91 3.65
N ALA A 108 19.92 11.96 3.36
CA ALA A 108 19.39 13.30 3.04
C ALA A 108 18.73 13.38 1.65
N ALA A 109 19.04 12.43 0.75
CA ALA A 109 18.48 12.36 -0.59
C ALA A 109 17.27 11.40 -0.68
N ILE A 110 16.99 10.63 0.37
CA ILE A 110 15.80 9.80 0.48
C ILE A 110 14.61 10.70 0.79
N PRO A 111 13.51 10.66 -0.02
CA PRO A 111 12.35 11.51 0.22
C PRO A 111 11.78 11.36 1.62
N ALA A 112 11.36 12.47 2.23
CA ALA A 112 10.72 12.49 3.54
C ALA A 112 9.41 11.70 3.51
N LYS A 113 8.65 11.83 2.43
CA LYS A 113 7.32 11.26 2.25
C LYS A 113 7.32 10.13 1.22
N ILE A 114 7.79 8.95 1.63
CA ILE A 114 7.55 7.71 0.90
C ILE A 114 6.16 7.23 1.30
N GLU A 115 5.19 7.19 0.38
CA GLU A 115 3.77 7.08 0.72
C GLU A 115 2.97 6.07 -0.11
N GLY A 116 3.49 5.62 -1.24
CA GLY A 116 2.79 4.68 -2.10
C GLY A 116 3.55 3.39 -2.33
N MET A 117 2.81 2.28 -2.44
CA MET A 117 3.35 0.98 -2.87
C MET A 117 2.41 0.32 -3.87
N SER A 118 2.97 -0.42 -4.80
CA SER A 118 2.22 -1.31 -5.69
C SER A 118 3.09 -2.46 -6.15
N PHE A 119 2.52 -3.65 -6.25
CA PHE A 119 3.19 -4.71 -7.01
C PHE A 119 3.11 -4.39 -8.50
N GLY A 120 4.14 -4.76 -9.22
CA GLY A 120 4.22 -4.66 -10.68
C GLY A 120 4.24 -6.04 -11.32
N GLU A 121 4.52 -6.05 -12.62
CA GLU A 121 4.66 -7.29 -13.37
C GLU A 121 5.90 -8.06 -12.95
N ASP A 122 5.84 -9.39 -13.02
CA ASP A 122 6.96 -10.26 -12.77
C ASP A 122 8.04 -10.11 -13.85
N ILE A 123 9.29 -10.22 -13.44
CA ILE A 123 10.45 -10.19 -14.33
C ILE A 123 11.10 -11.57 -14.31
N VAL A 124 11.39 -12.12 -15.50
CA VAL A 124 12.18 -13.35 -15.63
C VAL A 124 13.61 -12.97 -15.99
N ASP A 125 14.56 -13.32 -15.12
CA ASP A 125 15.98 -13.07 -15.29
C ASP A 125 16.77 -14.35 -14.95
N GLY A 126 17.58 -14.82 -15.89
CA GLY A 126 18.35 -16.06 -15.74
C GLY A 126 17.51 -17.32 -15.47
N GLY A 127 16.26 -17.36 -15.92
CA GLY A 127 15.32 -18.47 -15.67
C GLY A 127 14.66 -18.42 -14.29
N GLN A 128 14.91 -17.38 -13.49
CA GLN A 128 14.25 -17.13 -12.22
C GLN A 128 13.18 -16.05 -12.38
N THR A 129 12.02 -16.28 -11.76
CA THR A 129 10.97 -15.27 -11.66
C THR A 129 11.22 -14.39 -10.45
N PHE A 130 11.15 -13.09 -10.65
CA PHE A 130 11.20 -12.07 -9.62
C PHE A 130 9.90 -11.28 -9.63
N HIS A 131 9.26 -11.17 -8.49
CA HIS A 131 8.18 -10.24 -8.25
C HIS A 131 8.74 -8.82 -8.11
N THR A 132 8.00 -7.82 -8.55
CA THR A 132 8.43 -6.43 -8.46
C THR A 132 7.55 -5.66 -7.49
N LEU A 133 8.18 -4.74 -6.75
CA LEU A 133 7.54 -3.80 -5.86
C LEU A 133 7.95 -2.38 -6.25
N TYR A 134 6.99 -1.56 -6.60
CA TYR A 134 7.15 -0.13 -6.80
C TYR A 134 6.85 0.60 -5.50
N VAL A 135 7.73 1.52 -5.14
CA VAL A 135 7.57 2.40 -3.97
C VAL A 135 7.73 3.83 -4.44
N ALA A 136 6.77 4.69 -4.13
CA ALA A 136 6.72 6.07 -4.58
C ALA A 136 6.73 7.05 -3.41
N ASN A 137 7.20 8.27 -3.67
CA ASN A 137 7.04 9.39 -2.76
C ASN A 137 5.99 10.38 -3.28
N ASP A 138 5.42 11.15 -2.34
CA ASP A 138 4.74 12.40 -2.61
C ASP A 138 5.68 13.59 -2.32
N ASN A 139 5.75 14.55 -3.22
CA ASN A 139 6.52 15.77 -3.03
C ASN A 139 5.67 16.98 -2.59
N ASP A 140 4.40 16.74 -2.18
CA ASP A 140 3.45 17.77 -1.73
C ASP A 140 3.26 18.94 -2.73
N PHE A 141 3.49 18.71 -4.01
CA PHE A 141 3.50 19.74 -5.05
C PHE A 141 4.55 20.86 -4.85
N VAL A 142 5.61 20.59 -4.08
CA VAL A 142 6.72 21.52 -3.82
C VAL A 142 8.07 20.99 -4.34
N PRO A 143 8.22 20.74 -5.64
CA PRO A 143 9.41 20.10 -6.21
C PRO A 143 10.70 20.90 -5.96
N GLY A 144 10.62 22.22 -5.77
CA GLY A 144 11.77 23.06 -5.43
C GLY A 144 12.39 22.75 -4.06
N VAL A 145 11.67 22.08 -3.17
CA VAL A 145 12.12 21.69 -1.81
C VAL A 145 12.26 20.17 -1.69
N ALA A 146 11.23 19.44 -2.10
CA ALA A 146 11.14 17.98 -1.94
C ALA A 146 11.72 17.22 -3.14
N GLY A 147 12.12 17.90 -4.20
CA GLY A 147 12.54 17.29 -5.46
C GLY A 147 11.36 16.71 -6.26
N ASP A 148 11.69 16.06 -7.36
CA ASP A 148 10.70 15.38 -8.19
C ASP A 148 10.14 14.13 -7.50
N ASN A 149 8.93 13.72 -7.89
CA ASN A 149 8.40 12.42 -7.52
C ASN A 149 9.27 11.32 -8.14
N LYS A 150 9.53 10.29 -7.36
CA LYS A 150 10.39 9.17 -7.70
C LYS A 150 9.67 7.85 -7.49
N PHE A 151 10.02 6.89 -8.33
CA PHE A 151 9.69 5.50 -8.13
C PHE A 151 10.97 4.73 -7.82
N PHE A 152 10.96 4.00 -6.72
CA PHE A 152 11.98 3.02 -6.39
C PHE A 152 11.42 1.64 -6.69
N VAL A 153 12.18 0.84 -7.44
CA VAL A 153 11.75 -0.51 -7.83
C VAL A 153 12.61 -1.52 -7.12
N PHE A 154 11.98 -2.40 -6.38
CA PHE A 154 12.61 -3.54 -5.72
C PHE A 154 12.14 -4.83 -6.38
N ARG A 155 12.95 -5.87 -6.32
CA ARG A 155 12.58 -7.22 -6.74
C ARG A 155 12.80 -8.21 -5.61
N PHE A 156 11.97 -9.22 -5.54
CA PHE A 156 12.05 -10.29 -4.55
C PHE A 156 11.53 -11.60 -5.16
N THR A 157 11.78 -12.70 -4.48
CA THR A 157 11.32 -14.04 -4.87
C THR A 157 10.48 -14.66 -3.75
N ASP A 158 9.72 -15.70 -4.05
CA ASP A 158 9.04 -16.50 -3.02
C ASP A 158 10.04 -17.12 -2.01
N ALA A 159 11.26 -17.42 -2.47
CA ALA A 159 12.32 -17.89 -1.57
C ALA A 159 12.75 -16.79 -0.55
N ASP A 160 12.79 -15.52 -0.97
CA ASP A 160 13.07 -14.41 -0.06
C ASP A 160 11.94 -14.23 0.96
N LEU A 161 10.69 -14.43 0.56
CA LEU A 161 9.54 -14.41 1.46
C LEU A 161 9.59 -15.57 2.46
N ALA A 162 9.82 -16.78 1.98
CA ALA A 162 9.92 -17.98 2.82
C ALA A 162 11.05 -17.86 3.85
N ALA A 163 12.19 -17.28 3.47
CA ALA A 163 13.31 -17.02 4.39
C ALA A 163 12.94 -16.07 5.54
N LYS A 164 11.87 -15.31 5.40
CA LYS A 164 11.31 -14.41 6.44
C LYS A 164 10.10 -15.03 7.16
N GLY A 165 9.74 -16.26 6.84
CA GLY A 165 8.55 -16.95 7.38
C GLY A 165 7.24 -16.40 6.82
N LEU A 166 7.26 -15.78 5.64
CA LEU A 166 6.09 -15.27 4.95
C LEU A 166 5.57 -16.29 3.94
N GLY A 167 4.27 -16.22 3.63
CA GLY A 167 3.66 -16.98 2.56
C GLY A 167 4.10 -16.51 1.17
N ALA A 168 3.81 -17.32 0.15
CA ALA A 168 4.08 -16.95 -1.24
C ALA A 168 3.28 -15.71 -1.66
N PHE A 169 3.80 -14.99 -2.64
CA PHE A 169 3.11 -13.89 -3.26
C PHE A 169 1.95 -14.39 -4.12
N HIS A 170 0.78 -13.83 -3.90
CA HIS A 170 -0.39 -14.02 -4.76
C HIS A 170 -0.82 -12.66 -5.31
N ASN A 171 -0.69 -12.48 -6.61
CA ASN A 171 -1.15 -11.26 -7.24
C ASN A 171 -2.65 -11.08 -7.00
N GLN A 172 -3.02 -10.02 -6.32
CA GLN A 172 -4.41 -9.65 -6.07
C GLN A 172 -5.02 -9.16 -7.39
N VAL A 173 -5.59 -10.07 -8.15
CA VAL A 173 -6.37 -9.69 -9.33
C VAL A 173 -7.66 -9.05 -8.81
N SER A 174 -7.82 -7.77 -9.03
CA SER A 174 -9.12 -7.11 -8.85
C SER A 174 -10.13 -7.90 -9.68
N SER A 175 -10.93 -8.72 -9.02
CA SER A 175 -11.93 -9.55 -9.68
C SER A 175 -12.97 -8.64 -10.32
N ALA A 176 -13.09 -8.77 -11.62
CA ALA A 176 -14.04 -8.16 -12.52
C ALA A 176 -14.10 -6.62 -12.48
N PRO A 177 -14.07 -5.96 -13.63
CA PRO A 177 -14.47 -4.56 -13.68
C PRO A 177 -15.85 -4.48 -13.05
N VAL A 178 -15.99 -3.73 -11.97
CA VAL A 178 -17.32 -3.37 -11.45
C VAL A 178 -18.02 -2.75 -12.64
N PRO A 179 -19.09 -3.37 -13.18
CA PRO A 179 -19.82 -2.73 -14.25
C PRO A 179 -20.29 -1.41 -13.65
N GLU A 180 -19.89 -0.31 -14.25
CA GLU A 180 -20.46 0.98 -13.91
C GLU A 180 -21.86 1.02 -14.58
N PRO A 181 -22.93 0.55 -13.89
CA PRO A 181 -24.23 0.39 -14.52
C PRO A 181 -24.79 1.74 -14.95
N GLU A 182 -24.32 2.80 -14.30
CA GLU A 182 -24.84 4.15 -14.51
C GLU A 182 -24.13 4.88 -15.67
N SER A 183 -22.83 4.65 -15.88
CA SER A 183 -22.09 5.33 -16.96
C SER A 183 -22.55 4.90 -18.35
N LEU A 184 -22.84 3.62 -18.55
CA LEU A 184 -23.40 3.10 -19.80
C LEU A 184 -24.83 3.59 -20.01
N ALA A 185 -25.66 3.57 -18.98
CA ALA A 185 -27.03 4.07 -19.03
C ALA A 185 -27.07 5.59 -19.28
N LEU A 186 -26.24 6.37 -18.63
CA LEU A 186 -26.09 7.81 -18.85
C LEU A 186 -25.58 8.14 -20.26
N SER A 187 -24.59 7.38 -20.76
CA SER A 187 -24.06 7.56 -22.11
C SER A 187 -25.14 7.26 -23.17
N LEU A 188 -25.92 6.18 -23.02
CA LEU A 188 -27.02 5.83 -23.91
C LEU A 188 -28.15 6.85 -23.83
N ALA A 189 -28.51 7.32 -22.64
CA ALA A 189 -29.52 8.36 -22.46
C ALA A 189 -29.07 9.69 -23.10
N GLY A 190 -27.80 10.07 -22.90
CA GLY A 190 -27.21 11.24 -23.55
C GLY A 190 -27.24 11.19 -25.06
N LEU A 191 -26.87 10.04 -25.65
CA LEU A 191 -26.95 9.81 -27.11
C LEU A 191 -28.38 9.83 -27.63
N ALA A 192 -29.34 9.29 -26.88
CA ALA A 192 -30.75 9.32 -27.23
C ALA A 192 -31.32 10.75 -27.27
N VAL A 193 -30.94 11.58 -26.28
CA VAL A 193 -31.33 13.01 -26.23
C VAL A 193 -30.74 13.78 -27.41
N ILE A 194 -29.45 13.58 -27.69
CA ILE A 194 -28.78 14.23 -28.84
C ILE A 194 -29.44 13.81 -30.14
N GLY A 195 -29.77 12.53 -30.32
CA GLY A 195 -30.48 12.01 -31.50
C GLY A 195 -31.88 12.61 -31.67
N ALA A 196 -32.62 12.76 -30.56
CA ALA A 196 -33.93 13.38 -30.58
C ALA A 196 -33.90 14.88 -30.95
N VAL A 197 -32.93 15.63 -30.40
CA VAL A 197 -32.74 17.06 -30.73
C VAL A 197 -32.30 17.25 -32.17
N ALA A 198 -31.40 16.39 -32.68
CA ALA A 198 -30.96 16.46 -34.07
C ALA A 198 -32.07 16.17 -35.07
N ARG A 199 -33.01 15.26 -34.76
CA ARG A 199 -34.20 15.00 -35.58
C ARG A 199 -35.16 16.19 -35.63
N ARG A 200 -35.37 16.87 -34.48
CA ARG A 200 -36.25 18.06 -34.42
C ARG A 200 -35.73 19.26 -35.20
N ARG A 201 -34.43 19.35 -35.45
CA ARG A 201 -33.82 20.44 -36.24
C ARG A 201 -33.85 20.22 -37.73
N LYS A 202 -34.24 19.00 -38.20
CA LYS A 202 -34.33 18.65 -39.61
C LYS A 202 -35.77 18.57 -40.12
N ALA A 203 -36.76 18.70 -39.23
CA ALA A 203 -38.19 18.84 -39.53
C ALA A 203 -38.60 20.33 -39.40
#